data_3494e9a955bc9858f9186a6c873c4358
#
_entry.id   3494e9a955bc9858f9186a6c873c4358
#
_cell.length_a   1.000
_cell.length_b   1.000
_cell.length_c   1.000
_cell.angle_alpha   90.00
_cell.angle_beta   90.00
_cell.angle_gamma   90.00
#
_symmetry.space_group_name_H-M   'P 1'
#
loop_
_entity.id
_entity.type
_entity.pdbx_description
1 polymer ?
#
loop_
_entity_poly.entity_id
_entity_poly.type
_entity_poly.pdbx_seq_one_letter_code
_entity_poly.pdbx_strand_id
1 'polypeptide(L)'
;MMDFAFKDLKVWHKAVEFADNAISLSENLDTDRKHYRLVEQLESASASVSMNIAEGKGRNSKKEFIQYLFIARGSLYETVTLAVIFNKRQWISDKDLEKLETEAIEIASMIKGLINSIYKTL
;
A
#
# COMPACT_ATOMS: atom_id res chain seq x y z
N MET A 1 -26.13 -12.65 2.85
CA MET A 1 -24.91 -12.34 3.61
C MET A 1 -24.51 -10.89 3.39
N MET A 2 -24.28 -10.18 4.48
CA MET A 2 -23.77 -8.80 4.37
C MET A 2 -22.28 -8.82 4.06
N ASP A 3 -21.88 -7.92 3.17
CA ASP A 3 -20.47 -7.76 2.85
C ASP A 3 -20.04 -6.32 3.14
N PHE A 4 -18.75 -6.13 3.32
CA PHE A 4 -18.20 -4.80 3.60
C PHE A 4 -18.09 -4.00 2.29
N ALA A 5 -18.56 -2.75 2.32
CA ALA A 5 -18.58 -1.89 1.14
C ALA A 5 -17.20 -1.66 0.51
N PHE A 6 -16.12 -1.64 1.32
CA PHE A 6 -14.77 -1.45 0.77
C PHE A 6 -14.34 -2.59 -0.15
N LYS A 7 -14.95 -3.77 -0.03
CA LYS A 7 -14.67 -4.91 -0.91
C LYS A 7 -15.14 -4.69 -2.34
N ASP A 8 -15.98 -3.69 -2.58
CA ASP A 8 -16.38 -3.31 -3.93
C ASP A 8 -15.34 -2.41 -4.60
N LEU A 9 -14.37 -1.90 -3.85
CA LEU A 9 -13.34 -1.03 -4.37
C LEU A 9 -12.19 -1.83 -4.97
N LYS A 10 -11.98 -1.66 -6.27
CA LYS A 10 -10.89 -2.33 -6.98
C LYS A 10 -9.53 -1.99 -6.37
N VAL A 11 -9.34 -0.72 -5.97
CA VAL A 11 -8.08 -0.27 -5.37
C VAL A 11 -7.80 -0.97 -4.05
N TRP A 12 -8.84 -1.32 -3.28
CA TRP A 12 -8.66 -2.07 -2.03
C TRP A 12 -8.07 -3.45 -2.31
N HIS A 13 -8.60 -4.16 -3.29
CA HIS A 13 -8.09 -5.48 -3.67
C HIS A 13 -6.63 -5.39 -4.15
N LYS A 14 -6.33 -4.39 -4.95
CA LYS A 14 -4.95 -4.15 -5.42
C LYS A 14 -4.01 -3.86 -4.26
N ALA A 15 -4.47 -3.09 -3.28
CA ALA A 15 -3.68 -2.75 -2.10
C ALA A 15 -3.42 -3.98 -1.22
N VAL A 16 -4.39 -4.89 -1.09
CA VAL A 16 -4.20 -6.15 -0.35
C VAL A 16 -3.15 -7.01 -1.03
N GLU A 17 -3.22 -7.17 -2.35
CA GLU A 17 -2.22 -7.93 -3.12
C GLU A 17 -0.84 -7.29 -3.00
N PHE A 18 -0.77 -5.97 -3.04
CA PHE A 18 0.49 -5.24 -2.87
C PHE A 18 1.12 -5.54 -1.51
N ALA A 19 0.32 -5.51 -0.44
CA ALA A 19 0.79 -5.83 0.90
C ALA A 19 1.30 -7.27 0.97
N ASP A 20 0.55 -8.21 0.41
CA ASP A 20 0.93 -9.62 0.38
C ASP A 20 2.27 -9.81 -0.33
N ASN A 21 2.45 -9.15 -1.47
CA ASN A 21 3.70 -9.23 -2.22
C ASN A 21 4.87 -8.58 -1.47
N ALA A 22 4.64 -7.44 -0.82
CA ALA A 22 5.68 -6.77 -0.04
C ALA A 22 6.12 -7.61 1.15
N ILE A 23 5.16 -8.21 1.85
CA ILE A 23 5.45 -9.08 2.99
C ILE A 23 6.21 -10.33 2.52
N SER A 24 5.82 -10.91 1.39
CA SER A 24 6.52 -12.05 0.81
C SER A 24 7.98 -11.72 0.51
N LEU A 25 8.25 -10.52 -0.04
CA LEU A 25 9.62 -10.07 -0.27
C LEU A 25 10.40 -9.98 1.04
N SER A 26 9.77 -9.47 2.09
CA SER A 26 10.42 -9.29 3.39
C SER A 26 10.77 -10.62 4.08
N GLU A 27 10.08 -11.69 3.71
CA GLU A 27 10.35 -13.02 4.24
C GLU A 27 11.54 -13.72 3.57
N ASN A 28 11.98 -13.19 2.42
CA ASN A 28 12.99 -13.83 1.58
C ASN A 28 14.17 -12.91 1.26
N LEU A 29 14.55 -12.06 2.20
CA LEU A 29 15.67 -11.13 2.00
C LEU A 29 16.99 -11.87 1.90
N ASP A 30 17.82 -11.44 0.93
CA ASP A 30 19.16 -11.99 0.73
C ASP A 30 20.15 -11.35 1.70
N THR A 31 20.16 -11.81 2.92
CA THR A 31 21.01 -11.32 4.00
C THR A 31 21.14 -12.38 5.09
N ASP A 32 22.30 -12.44 5.72
CA ASP A 32 22.56 -13.36 6.84
C ASP A 32 21.92 -12.90 8.15
N ARG A 33 21.56 -11.64 8.21
CA ARG A 33 21.04 -11.02 9.44
C ARG A 33 19.54 -10.84 9.34
N LYS A 34 18.89 -10.90 10.48
CA LYS A 34 17.46 -10.59 10.56
C LYS A 34 17.31 -9.10 10.89
N HIS A 35 16.62 -8.38 10.01
CA HIS A 35 16.39 -6.95 10.11
C HIS A 35 14.99 -6.69 10.65
N TYR A 36 14.72 -7.16 11.87
CA TYR A 36 13.39 -7.14 12.45
C TYR A 36 12.71 -5.77 12.36
N ARG A 37 13.45 -4.73 12.66
CA ARG A 37 12.91 -3.38 12.71
C ARG A 37 12.44 -2.88 11.35
N LEU A 38 13.28 -3.05 10.33
CA LEU A 38 12.96 -2.62 8.98
C LEU A 38 11.89 -3.50 8.34
N VAL A 39 11.95 -4.81 8.60
CA VAL A 39 10.93 -5.75 8.11
C VAL A 39 9.58 -5.42 8.73
N GLU A 40 9.54 -5.20 10.04
CA GLU A 40 8.31 -4.83 10.75
C GLU A 40 7.74 -3.52 10.21
N GLN A 41 8.60 -2.56 9.92
CA GLN A 41 8.19 -1.27 9.35
C GLN A 41 7.59 -1.45 7.95
N LEU A 42 8.19 -2.30 7.12
CA LEU A 42 7.66 -2.61 5.79
C LEU A 42 6.31 -3.31 5.88
N GLU A 43 6.18 -4.29 6.75
CA GLU A 43 4.92 -5.01 6.97
C GLU A 43 3.82 -4.04 7.41
N SER A 44 4.13 -3.18 8.36
CA SER A 44 3.18 -2.19 8.87
C SER A 44 2.76 -1.19 7.78
N ALA A 45 3.72 -0.63 7.07
CA ALA A 45 3.45 0.35 6.01
C ALA A 45 2.63 -0.26 4.88
N SER A 46 3.01 -1.46 4.42
CA SER A 46 2.32 -2.09 3.30
C SER A 46 0.88 -2.46 3.65
N ALA A 47 0.65 -3.01 4.85
CA ALA A 47 -0.69 -3.35 5.32
C ALA A 47 -1.55 -2.09 5.51
N SER A 48 -0.95 -1.00 5.90
CA SER A 48 -1.64 0.27 6.18
C SER A 48 -2.32 0.85 4.93
N VAL A 49 -1.86 0.53 3.73
CA VAL A 49 -2.48 1.03 2.49
C VAL A 49 -3.93 0.57 2.40
N SER A 50 -4.16 -0.74 2.40
CA SER A 50 -5.52 -1.30 2.32
C SER A 50 -6.35 -0.98 3.55
N MET A 51 -5.72 -0.97 4.73
CA MET A 51 -6.42 -0.67 5.98
C MET A 51 -7.00 0.75 5.98
N ASN A 52 -6.26 1.72 5.48
CA ASN A 52 -6.74 3.10 5.41
C ASN A 52 -7.79 3.31 4.32
N ILE A 53 -7.70 2.60 3.21
CA ILE A 53 -8.74 2.63 2.18
C ILE A 53 -10.06 2.12 2.79
N ALA A 54 -10.01 0.99 3.49
CA ALA A 54 -11.18 0.40 4.14
C ALA A 54 -11.76 1.32 5.20
N GLU A 55 -10.91 1.86 6.06
CA GLU A 55 -11.31 2.78 7.13
C GLU A 55 -12.01 4.01 6.56
N GLY A 56 -11.42 4.60 5.51
CA GLY A 56 -11.99 5.80 4.88
C GLY A 56 -13.33 5.52 4.22
N LYS A 57 -13.48 4.38 3.56
CA LYS A 57 -14.74 3.99 2.93
C LYS A 57 -15.87 3.84 3.94
N GLY A 58 -15.52 3.44 5.17
CA GLY A 58 -16.49 3.27 6.25
C GLY A 58 -16.92 4.56 6.94
N ARG A 59 -16.28 5.69 6.61
CA ARG A 59 -16.63 6.98 7.23
C ARG A 59 -17.89 7.56 6.60
N ASN A 60 -18.62 8.37 7.40
CA ASN A 60 -19.84 9.01 6.95
C ASN A 60 -19.61 10.25 6.08
N SER A 61 -18.40 10.79 6.11
CA SER A 61 -18.04 12.04 5.43
C SER A 61 -17.14 11.77 4.25
N LYS A 62 -17.45 12.36 3.09
CA LYS A 62 -16.60 12.29 1.90
C LYS A 62 -15.23 12.94 2.15
N LYS A 63 -15.20 14.01 2.95
CA LYS A 63 -13.95 14.68 3.31
C LYS A 63 -13.04 13.76 4.12
N GLU A 64 -13.61 12.99 5.06
CA GLU A 64 -12.84 12.02 5.83
C GLU A 64 -12.31 10.91 4.94
N PHE A 65 -13.12 10.44 3.99
CA PHE A 65 -12.68 9.42 3.05
C PHE A 65 -11.45 9.90 2.28
N ILE A 66 -11.49 11.13 1.78
CA ILE A 66 -10.35 11.73 1.08
C ILE A 66 -9.11 11.76 1.98
N GLN A 67 -9.26 12.13 3.26
CA GLN A 67 -8.15 12.16 4.20
C GLN A 67 -7.51 10.77 4.36
N TYR A 68 -8.33 9.73 4.51
CA TYR A 68 -7.81 8.37 4.63
C TYR A 68 -7.14 7.89 3.35
N LEU A 69 -7.63 8.32 2.19
CA LEU A 69 -6.98 8.02 0.92
C LEU A 69 -5.60 8.67 0.82
N PHE A 70 -5.44 9.89 1.33
CA PHE A 70 -4.11 10.52 1.41
C PHE A 70 -3.19 9.78 2.36
N ILE A 71 -3.70 9.30 3.49
CA ILE A 71 -2.92 8.50 4.44
C ILE A 71 -2.49 7.19 3.78
N ALA A 72 -3.40 6.54 3.06
CA ALA A 72 -3.10 5.31 2.32
C ALA A 72 -1.97 5.54 1.31
N ARG A 73 -2.02 6.66 0.58
CA ARG A 73 -0.98 7.02 -0.39
C ARG A 73 0.37 7.24 0.30
N GLY A 74 0.37 7.88 1.47
CA GLY A 74 1.58 8.06 2.27
C GLY A 74 2.19 6.72 2.67
N SER A 75 1.36 5.77 3.09
CA SER A 75 1.80 4.41 3.45
C SER A 75 2.37 3.68 2.24
N LEU A 76 1.80 3.89 1.07
CA LEU A 76 2.30 3.33 -0.18
C LEU A 76 3.71 3.85 -0.48
N TYR A 77 3.91 5.17 -0.36
CA TYR A 77 5.20 5.81 -0.58
C TYR A 77 6.24 5.32 0.43
N GLU A 78 5.85 5.13 1.68
CA GLU A 78 6.73 4.61 2.72
C GLU A 78 7.18 3.19 2.37
N THR A 79 6.27 2.35 1.91
CA THR A 79 6.59 0.97 1.51
C THR A 79 7.59 0.94 0.36
N VAL A 80 7.37 1.75 -0.66
CA VAL A 80 8.28 1.84 -1.80
C VAL A 80 9.66 2.33 -1.36
N THR A 81 9.69 3.33 -0.48
CA THR A 81 10.95 3.85 0.04
C THR A 81 11.75 2.77 0.76
N LEU A 82 11.09 1.98 1.60
CA LEU A 82 11.75 0.87 2.29
C LEU A 82 12.27 -0.17 1.30
N ALA A 83 11.48 -0.49 0.27
CA ALA A 83 11.90 -1.45 -0.76
C ALA A 83 13.11 -0.93 -1.53
N VAL A 84 13.17 0.37 -1.82
CA VAL A 84 14.35 0.99 -2.47
C VAL A 84 15.58 0.84 -1.57
N ILE A 85 15.42 1.05 -0.27
CA ILE A 85 16.52 0.86 0.69
C ILE A 85 16.98 -0.60 0.68
N PHE A 86 16.04 -1.55 0.70
CA PHE A 86 16.37 -2.98 0.66
C PHE A 86 17.14 -3.34 -0.62
N ASN A 87 16.76 -2.75 -1.75
CA ASN A 87 17.45 -2.97 -3.01
C ASN A 87 18.86 -2.39 -2.99
N LYS A 88 19.04 -1.20 -2.42
CA LYS A 88 20.37 -0.59 -2.27
C LYS A 88 21.28 -1.43 -1.39
N ARG A 89 20.71 -2.11 -0.41
CA ARG A 89 21.45 -3.05 0.44
C ARG A 89 21.66 -4.40 -0.25
N GLN A 90 21.11 -4.58 -1.46
CA GLN A 90 21.17 -5.82 -2.22
C GLN A 90 20.41 -6.98 -1.54
N TRP A 91 19.42 -6.64 -0.71
CA TRP A 91 18.58 -7.64 -0.05
C TRP A 91 17.44 -8.12 -0.95
N ILE A 92 17.05 -7.32 -1.93
CA ILE A 92 16.09 -7.70 -2.97
C ILE A 92 16.66 -7.32 -4.32
N SER A 93 16.26 -8.07 -5.36
CA SER A 93 16.74 -7.86 -6.73
C SER A 93 16.12 -6.61 -7.35
N ASP A 94 16.75 -6.10 -8.40
CA ASP A 94 16.21 -4.99 -9.21
C ASP A 94 14.86 -5.39 -9.81
N LYS A 95 14.72 -6.64 -10.21
CA LYS A 95 13.46 -7.16 -10.78
C LYS A 95 12.32 -7.14 -9.76
N ASP A 96 12.61 -7.55 -8.52
CA ASP A 96 11.63 -7.52 -7.44
C ASP A 96 11.20 -6.10 -7.10
N LEU A 97 12.16 -5.18 -7.05
CA LEU A 97 11.86 -3.76 -6.81
C LEU A 97 10.99 -3.20 -7.92
N GLU A 98 11.36 -3.45 -9.19
CA GLU A 98 10.61 -2.94 -10.33
C GLU A 98 9.17 -3.43 -10.32
N LYS A 99 8.96 -4.70 -9.99
CA LYS A 99 7.62 -5.27 -9.90
C LYS A 99 6.78 -4.57 -8.82
N LEU A 100 7.38 -4.35 -7.65
CA LEU A 100 6.70 -3.69 -6.54
C LEU A 100 6.38 -2.23 -6.89
N GLU A 101 7.31 -1.53 -7.53
CA GLU A 101 7.10 -0.14 -7.95
C GLU A 101 5.99 -0.03 -8.99
N THR A 102 5.92 -0.99 -9.92
CA THR A 102 4.86 -1.01 -10.94
C THR A 102 3.48 -1.14 -10.29
N GLU A 103 3.35 -2.05 -9.32
CA GLU A 103 2.11 -2.20 -8.56
C GLU A 103 1.77 -0.92 -7.78
N ALA A 104 2.77 -0.31 -7.17
CA ALA A 104 2.57 0.92 -6.40
C ALA A 104 2.11 2.09 -7.27
N ILE A 105 2.66 2.24 -8.45
CA ILE A 105 2.28 3.28 -9.41
C ILE A 105 0.81 3.11 -9.80
N GLU A 106 0.39 1.88 -10.07
CA GLU A 106 -1.00 1.59 -10.41
C GLU A 106 -1.94 1.99 -9.26
N ILE A 107 -1.60 1.60 -8.04
CA ILE A 107 -2.40 1.92 -6.84
C ILE A 107 -2.44 3.44 -6.62
N ALA A 108 -1.31 4.12 -6.74
CA ALA A 108 -1.25 5.57 -6.59
C ALA A 108 -2.16 6.28 -7.61
N SER A 109 -2.16 5.80 -8.85
CA SER A 109 -3.01 6.32 -9.91
C SER A 109 -4.50 6.11 -9.59
N MET A 110 -4.85 4.92 -9.08
CA MET A 110 -6.22 4.61 -8.69
C MET A 110 -6.68 5.46 -7.50
N ILE A 111 -5.83 5.67 -6.52
CA ILE A 111 -6.12 6.52 -5.37
C ILE A 111 -6.37 7.96 -5.84
N LYS A 112 -5.51 8.47 -6.71
CA LYS A 112 -5.67 9.82 -7.28
C LYS A 112 -6.99 9.96 -8.01
N GLY A 113 -7.32 8.98 -8.85
CA GLY A 113 -8.59 8.98 -9.59
C GLY A 113 -9.80 8.97 -8.66
N LEU A 114 -9.74 8.18 -7.61
CA LEU A 114 -10.81 8.10 -6.63
C LEU A 114 -10.98 9.42 -5.87
N ILE A 115 -9.89 10.01 -5.42
CA ILE A 115 -9.90 11.32 -4.74
C ILE A 115 -10.55 12.37 -5.64
N ASN A 116 -10.13 12.44 -6.90
CA ASN A 116 -10.67 13.41 -7.86
C ASN A 116 -12.16 13.17 -8.09
N SER A 117 -12.57 11.91 -8.18
CA SER A 117 -13.97 11.55 -8.33
C SER A 117 -14.82 12.01 -7.15
N ILE A 118 -14.31 11.84 -5.93
CA ILE A 118 -15.00 12.27 -4.71
C ILE A 118 -15.09 13.80 -4.65
N TYR A 119 -14.02 14.50 -4.99
CA TYR A 119 -14.00 15.98 -5.02
C TYR A 119 -15.10 16.55 -5.90
N LYS A 120 -15.38 15.90 -7.03
CA LYS A 120 -16.43 16.37 -7.95
C LYS A 120 -17.84 16.28 -7.36
N THR A 121 -18.01 15.53 -6.29
CA THR A 121 -19.32 15.33 -5.64
C THR A 121 -19.45 16.06 -4.31
N LEU A 122 -18.45 16.83 -3.93
CA LEU A 122 -18.50 17.61 -2.68
C LEU A 122 -19.43 18.81 -2.79
#